data_58f08e71fa09c2660f95e4b5f0c42495
#
_entry.id   58f08e71fa09c2660f95e4b5f0c42495
#
_cell.length_a   1.000
_cell.length_b   1.000
_cell.length_c   1.000
_cell.angle_alpha   90.00
_cell.angle_beta   90.00
_cell.angle_gamma   90.00
#
_symmetry.space_group_name_H-M   'P 1'
#
loop_
_entity.id
_entity.type
_entity.pdbx_description
1 polymer ?
#
loop_
_entity_poly.entity_id
_entity_poly.type
_entity_poly.pdbx_seq_one_letter_code
_entity_poly.pdbx_strand_id
1 'polypeptide(L)'
;MPTLEWIGKSKVISHHQDVPFRVLERKYSFDENGQHSEDNGSENMIIRGDNLEALKALLPRYEGRVKCIYIDPPYNTGNEGWVYNDNVNDPKIKKWLGAVVGKEGEDLTRHDKWLCMMYPRLKLLQKLLADDGAIFISIDDAEFFNLRSICNEVFGEQNFIATVIWRKNYAPKSTAKHFSEDHDYILVFGKNADMWTPHKMPRTEKQNKAYKNPDNDPRGLWRPNNLAARNYYSKGTYSITCPSGRVINGPPSGSYWRVSEEKFHELDKDGRIWWGKDGNNVPAPKIFLTEVSDGIVPQTLWSYEEVGHTQDAKKEIKSIFSGEMPFDTPKPYRLIERILQIASDSDSIILDSFAGSGTTAHAVLNMNKADGGHRKF
;
A
#
# COMPACT_ATOMS: atom_id res chain seq x y z
N MET A 1 -11.76 20.60 -9.54
CA MET A 1 -11.76 19.13 -9.51
C MET A 1 -13.12 18.62 -9.95
N PRO A 2 -13.22 17.61 -10.83
CA PRO A 2 -14.50 16.98 -11.14
C PRO A 2 -15.11 16.38 -9.85
N THR A 3 -16.41 16.55 -9.66
CA THR A 3 -17.13 16.02 -8.50
C THR A 3 -18.01 14.87 -8.96
N LEU A 4 -17.95 13.73 -8.27
CA LEU A 4 -18.84 12.60 -8.54
C LEU A 4 -20.21 12.90 -7.91
N GLU A 5 -21.26 12.87 -8.72
CA GLU A 5 -22.65 12.98 -8.24
C GLU A 5 -23.34 11.62 -8.26
N TRP A 6 -24.09 11.33 -7.19
CA TRP A 6 -24.90 10.12 -7.07
C TRP A 6 -26.17 10.41 -6.25
N ILE A 7 -27.17 9.53 -6.39
CA ILE A 7 -28.41 9.64 -5.64
C ILE A 7 -28.14 9.44 -4.15
N GLY A 8 -28.57 10.36 -3.31
CA GLY A 8 -28.37 10.32 -1.86
C GLY A 8 -27.13 11.04 -1.36
N LYS A 9 -26.25 11.56 -2.23
CA LYS A 9 -25.04 12.29 -1.83
C LYS A 9 -25.34 13.41 -0.83
N SER A 10 -26.34 14.26 -1.12
CA SER A 10 -26.72 15.40 -0.28
C SER A 10 -27.08 15.01 1.16
N LYS A 11 -27.56 13.76 1.37
CA LYS A 11 -27.95 13.23 2.68
C LYS A 11 -26.76 12.68 3.48
N VAL A 12 -25.69 12.24 2.80
CA VAL A 12 -24.56 11.56 3.46
C VAL A 12 -23.32 12.42 3.57
N ILE A 13 -23.23 13.52 2.83
CA ILE A 13 -22.04 14.38 2.80
C ILE A 13 -21.66 14.95 4.18
N SER A 14 -22.65 15.28 5.02
CA SER A 14 -22.47 15.74 6.40
C SER A 14 -22.84 14.70 7.46
N HIS A 15 -23.36 13.53 7.08
CA HIS A 15 -23.91 12.54 8.01
C HIS A 15 -22.89 12.08 9.08
N HIS A 16 -21.61 12.05 8.77
CA HIS A 16 -20.55 11.76 9.76
C HIS A 16 -20.54 12.73 10.97
N GLN A 17 -21.14 13.91 10.85
CA GLN A 17 -21.29 14.88 11.94
C GLN A 17 -22.46 14.48 12.86
N ASP A 18 -23.54 13.94 12.27
CA ASP A 18 -24.78 13.60 12.97
C ASP A 18 -24.69 12.24 13.67
N VAL A 19 -23.70 11.39 13.34
CA VAL A 19 -23.46 10.12 14.01
C VAL A 19 -23.20 10.38 15.50
N PRO A 20 -23.96 9.73 16.42
CA PRO A 20 -23.78 9.97 17.84
C PRO A 20 -22.45 9.42 18.36
N PHE A 21 -21.86 10.12 19.32
CA PHE A 21 -20.75 9.56 20.09
C PHE A 21 -21.26 8.44 20.99
N ARG A 22 -20.74 7.22 20.75
CA ARG A 22 -21.00 6.08 21.61
C ARG A 22 -19.84 5.88 22.58
N VAL A 23 -20.15 5.33 23.75
CA VAL A 23 -19.13 4.91 24.70
C VAL A 23 -18.71 3.50 24.35
N LEU A 24 -17.41 3.30 24.21
CA LEU A 24 -16.84 1.95 24.07
C LEU A 24 -16.80 1.28 25.43
N GLU A 25 -17.51 0.18 25.58
CA GLU A 25 -17.55 -0.60 26.82
C GLU A 25 -16.67 -1.84 26.65
N ARG A 26 -15.64 -1.94 27.49
CA ARG A 26 -14.81 -3.16 27.51
C ARG A 26 -15.61 -4.34 28.02
N LYS A 27 -15.60 -5.43 27.28
CA LYS A 27 -16.29 -6.68 27.65
C LYS A 27 -15.33 -7.70 28.25
N TYR A 28 -14.13 -7.82 27.72
CA TYR A 28 -13.07 -8.70 28.20
C TYR A 28 -11.73 -8.25 27.62
N SER A 29 -10.65 -8.76 28.18
CA SER A 29 -9.31 -8.75 27.59
C SER A 29 -8.90 -10.18 27.22
N PHE A 30 -7.90 -10.32 26.39
CA PHE A 30 -7.39 -11.61 25.92
C PHE A 30 -5.87 -11.58 25.82
N ASP A 31 -5.21 -12.63 26.27
CA ASP A 31 -3.78 -12.84 26.12
C ASP A 31 -3.45 -14.32 25.87
N GLU A 32 -2.20 -14.73 26.01
CA GLU A 32 -1.75 -16.11 25.81
C GLU A 32 -2.39 -17.12 26.76
N ASN A 33 -2.90 -16.66 27.92
CA ASN A 33 -3.60 -17.49 28.92
C ASN A 33 -5.11 -17.54 28.69
N GLY A 34 -5.61 -16.82 27.67
CA GLY A 34 -7.01 -16.81 27.28
C GLY A 34 -7.76 -15.53 27.63
N GLN A 35 -9.07 -15.67 27.86
CA GLN A 35 -9.98 -14.55 28.12
C GLN A 35 -10.01 -14.17 29.62
N HIS A 36 -9.93 -12.87 29.88
CA HIS A 36 -9.98 -12.28 31.22
C HIS A 36 -11.09 -11.22 31.32
N SER A 37 -11.78 -11.16 32.46
CA SER A 37 -12.78 -10.11 32.75
C SER A 37 -12.12 -8.75 33.03
N GLU A 38 -10.90 -8.77 33.54
CA GLU A 38 -10.14 -7.59 33.93
C GLU A 38 -9.23 -7.07 32.80
N ASP A 39 -8.72 -5.83 32.96
CA ASP A 39 -7.77 -5.24 32.06
C ASP A 39 -6.40 -5.90 32.23
N ASN A 40 -5.86 -6.43 31.15
CA ASN A 40 -4.50 -6.99 31.12
C ASN A 40 -3.45 -5.97 30.65
N GLY A 41 -3.83 -4.68 30.52
CA GLY A 41 -2.94 -3.59 30.08
C GLY A 41 -2.67 -3.58 28.58
N SER A 42 -3.33 -4.44 27.78
CA SER A 42 -3.20 -4.40 26.31
C SER A 42 -3.82 -3.13 25.77
N GLU A 43 -3.10 -2.44 24.89
CA GLU A 43 -3.59 -1.27 24.16
C GLU A 43 -4.20 -1.63 22.79
N ASN A 44 -4.16 -2.92 22.40
CA ASN A 44 -4.84 -3.44 21.21
C ASN A 44 -6.34 -3.53 21.47
N MET A 45 -7.16 -3.25 20.45
CA MET A 45 -8.61 -3.23 20.59
C MET A 45 -9.30 -3.93 19.42
N ILE A 46 -10.25 -4.81 19.74
CA ILE A 46 -11.23 -5.32 18.79
C ILE A 46 -12.60 -4.76 19.18
N ILE A 47 -13.14 -3.86 18.36
CA ILE A 47 -14.41 -3.18 18.61
C ILE A 47 -15.51 -3.91 17.83
N ARG A 48 -16.52 -4.42 18.55
CA ARG A 48 -17.66 -5.10 17.97
C ARG A 48 -18.88 -4.19 17.90
N GLY A 49 -19.36 -3.90 16.71
CA GLY A 49 -20.52 -3.03 16.49
C GLY A 49 -20.60 -2.51 15.05
N ASP A 50 -21.43 -1.50 14.82
CA ASP A 50 -21.45 -0.77 13.56
C ASP A 50 -20.17 0.07 13.43
N ASN A 51 -19.45 -0.09 12.32
CA ASN A 51 -18.15 0.57 12.16
C ASN A 51 -18.26 2.09 12.01
N LEU A 52 -19.38 2.65 11.54
CA LEU A 52 -19.56 4.10 11.47
C LEU A 52 -19.69 4.70 12.89
N GLU A 53 -20.46 4.06 13.77
CA GLU A 53 -20.55 4.45 15.19
C GLU A 53 -19.24 4.23 15.93
N ALA A 54 -18.55 3.11 15.66
CA ALA A 54 -17.24 2.81 16.24
C ALA A 54 -16.19 3.87 15.87
N LEU A 55 -16.09 4.23 14.59
CA LEU A 55 -15.19 5.27 14.09
C LEU A 55 -15.47 6.63 14.76
N LYS A 56 -16.76 6.98 14.94
CA LYS A 56 -17.14 8.20 15.65
C LYS A 56 -16.74 8.16 17.12
N ALA A 57 -16.90 7.02 17.78
CA ALA A 57 -16.55 6.81 19.18
C ALA A 57 -15.04 6.89 19.44
N LEU A 58 -14.21 6.61 18.42
CA LEU A 58 -12.74 6.71 18.52
C LEU A 58 -12.22 8.15 18.44
N LEU A 59 -12.94 9.08 17.81
CA LEU A 59 -12.45 10.45 17.60
C LEU A 59 -11.96 11.14 18.86
N PRO A 60 -12.67 11.14 20.00
CA PRO A 60 -12.24 11.89 21.18
C PRO A 60 -10.84 11.51 21.69
N ARG A 61 -10.40 10.29 21.39
CA ARG A 61 -9.11 9.76 21.85
C ARG A 61 -8.06 9.64 20.76
N TYR A 62 -8.47 9.45 19.51
CA TYR A 62 -7.57 9.06 18.41
C TYR A 62 -7.60 10.00 17.20
N GLU A 63 -8.34 11.12 17.22
CA GLU A 63 -8.31 12.09 16.13
C GLU A 63 -6.87 12.56 15.87
N GLY A 64 -6.42 12.46 14.61
CA GLY A 64 -5.08 12.86 14.19
C GLY A 64 -3.93 11.97 14.72
N ARG A 65 -4.20 10.74 15.19
CA ARG A 65 -3.19 9.90 15.84
C ARG A 65 -2.91 8.56 15.13
N VAL A 66 -3.76 8.15 14.22
CA VAL A 66 -3.60 6.88 13.51
C VAL A 66 -2.59 7.05 12.38
N LYS A 67 -1.49 6.31 12.44
CA LYS A 67 -0.38 6.41 11.47
C LYS A 67 -0.67 5.67 10.17
N CYS A 68 -1.26 4.49 10.26
CA CYS A 68 -1.60 3.66 9.11
C CYS A 68 -3.03 3.16 9.23
N ILE A 69 -3.82 3.38 8.18
CA ILE A 69 -5.15 2.80 8.04
C ILE A 69 -5.09 1.82 6.87
N TYR A 70 -5.51 0.59 7.10
CA TYR A 70 -5.83 -0.37 6.04
C TYR A 70 -7.31 -0.71 6.12
N ILE A 71 -8.00 -0.72 4.98
CA ILE A 71 -9.37 -1.20 4.89
C ILE A 71 -9.59 -2.05 3.64
N ASP A 72 -10.45 -3.05 3.80
CA ASP A 72 -10.91 -3.96 2.76
C ASP A 72 -12.44 -3.91 2.71
N PRO A 73 -13.04 -2.82 2.16
CA PRO A 73 -14.48 -2.65 2.13
C PRO A 73 -15.14 -3.65 1.18
N PRO A 74 -16.48 -3.87 1.26
CA PRO A 74 -17.20 -4.67 0.28
C PRO A 74 -16.93 -4.19 -1.15
N TYR A 75 -16.60 -5.12 -2.07
CA TYR A 75 -16.25 -4.79 -3.46
C TYR A 75 -17.45 -4.54 -4.36
N ASN A 76 -18.66 -4.84 -3.88
CA ASN A 76 -19.92 -4.58 -4.61
C ASN A 76 -19.97 -5.24 -5.99
N THR A 77 -19.48 -6.47 -6.12
CA THR A 77 -19.34 -7.18 -7.40
C THR A 77 -20.67 -7.62 -8.01
N GLY A 78 -21.78 -7.54 -7.27
CA GLY A 78 -23.10 -7.96 -7.74
C GLY A 78 -23.41 -9.45 -7.59
N ASN A 79 -22.51 -10.25 -7.02
CA ASN A 79 -22.74 -11.66 -6.74
C ASN A 79 -23.60 -11.85 -5.48
N GLU A 80 -24.89 -12.13 -5.65
CA GLU A 80 -25.88 -12.17 -4.57
C GLU A 80 -25.83 -13.43 -3.67
N GLY A 81 -24.94 -14.38 -3.93
CA GLY A 81 -24.91 -15.69 -3.27
C GLY A 81 -23.87 -15.88 -2.16
N TRP A 82 -23.10 -14.85 -1.79
CA TRP A 82 -22.03 -14.98 -0.81
C TRP A 82 -22.51 -14.64 0.61
N VAL A 83 -22.12 -15.45 1.59
CA VAL A 83 -22.47 -15.31 3.02
C VAL A 83 -21.91 -14.00 3.61
N TYR A 84 -20.81 -13.52 3.12
CA TYR A 84 -20.32 -12.15 3.28
C TYR A 84 -20.83 -11.32 2.12
N ASN A 85 -21.77 -10.51 2.44
CA ASN A 85 -22.51 -9.70 1.50
C ASN A 85 -21.61 -8.60 0.95
N ASP A 86 -20.89 -8.88 -0.15
CA ASP A 86 -20.24 -7.85 -0.97
C ASP A 86 -21.27 -6.83 -1.50
N ASN A 87 -22.55 -7.14 -1.31
CA ASN A 87 -23.68 -6.28 -1.60
C ASN A 87 -24.06 -5.43 -0.40
N VAL A 88 -24.23 -4.15 -0.65
CA VAL A 88 -24.85 -3.18 0.28
C VAL A 88 -26.31 -3.54 0.63
N ASN A 89 -26.71 -4.76 0.39
CA ASN A 89 -28.05 -5.32 0.64
C ASN A 89 -28.22 -5.93 2.04
N ASP A 90 -27.19 -5.84 2.93
CA ASP A 90 -27.33 -6.22 4.33
C ASP A 90 -28.56 -5.54 4.94
N PRO A 91 -29.41 -6.25 5.68
CA PRO A 91 -30.63 -5.68 6.29
C PRO A 91 -30.35 -4.48 7.20
N LYS A 92 -29.18 -4.43 7.86
CA LYS A 92 -28.78 -3.29 8.70
C LYS A 92 -28.42 -2.08 7.85
N ILE A 93 -27.68 -2.29 6.74
CA ILE A 93 -27.35 -1.22 5.80
C ILE A 93 -28.59 -0.72 5.09
N LYS A 94 -29.50 -1.61 4.67
CA LYS A 94 -30.82 -1.20 4.12
C LYS A 94 -31.63 -0.37 5.11
N LYS A 95 -31.70 -0.80 6.37
CA LYS A 95 -32.40 -0.03 7.42
C LYS A 95 -31.74 1.33 7.64
N TRP A 96 -30.42 1.37 7.65
CA TRP A 96 -29.67 2.63 7.78
C TRP A 96 -29.88 3.55 6.57
N LEU A 97 -29.75 3.03 5.34
CA LEU A 97 -30.03 3.78 4.11
C LEU A 97 -31.47 4.33 4.09
N GLY A 98 -32.45 3.54 4.43
CA GLY A 98 -33.84 3.97 4.54
C GLY A 98 -34.04 5.08 5.58
N ALA A 99 -33.32 5.04 6.71
CA ALA A 99 -33.36 6.06 7.73
C ALA A 99 -32.65 7.36 7.31
N VAL A 100 -31.52 7.28 6.61
CA VAL A 100 -30.67 8.43 6.27
C VAL A 100 -31.04 9.03 4.92
N VAL A 101 -31.26 8.20 3.89
CA VAL A 101 -31.56 8.65 2.52
C VAL A 101 -33.09 8.82 2.28
N GLY A 102 -33.92 8.12 3.06
CA GLY A 102 -35.37 8.24 3.00
C GLY A 102 -35.98 7.62 1.73
N LYS A 103 -37.02 8.25 1.16
CA LYS A 103 -37.73 7.72 -0.02
C LYS A 103 -36.85 7.62 -1.27
N GLU A 104 -35.83 8.44 -1.42
CA GLU A 104 -34.85 8.33 -2.50
C GLU A 104 -34.07 7.01 -2.46
N GLY A 105 -34.05 6.31 -1.29
CA GLY A 105 -33.39 5.02 -1.13
C GLY A 105 -34.00 3.86 -1.91
N GLU A 106 -35.24 3.99 -2.41
CA GLU A 106 -35.92 2.97 -3.22
C GLU A 106 -35.39 2.92 -4.66
N ASP A 107 -34.93 4.07 -5.19
CA ASP A 107 -34.41 4.21 -6.55
C ASP A 107 -32.87 4.06 -6.66
N LEU A 108 -32.18 3.82 -5.52
CA LEU A 108 -30.72 3.71 -5.51
C LEU A 108 -30.23 2.49 -6.28
N THR A 109 -29.28 2.73 -7.20
CA THR A 109 -28.47 1.65 -7.78
C THR A 109 -27.55 1.04 -6.71
N ARG A 110 -26.93 -0.12 -7.02
CA ARG A 110 -25.96 -0.72 -6.09
C ARG A 110 -24.77 0.21 -5.81
N HIS A 111 -24.34 0.98 -6.82
CA HIS A 111 -23.23 1.92 -6.72
C HIS A 111 -23.57 3.11 -5.83
N ASP A 112 -24.78 3.68 -5.97
CA ASP A 112 -25.24 4.77 -5.09
C ASP A 112 -25.28 4.34 -3.63
N LYS A 113 -25.78 3.13 -3.35
CA LYS A 113 -25.82 2.55 -2.00
C LYS A 113 -24.43 2.40 -1.41
N TRP A 114 -23.49 1.90 -2.22
CA TRP A 114 -22.10 1.73 -1.83
C TRP A 114 -21.43 3.07 -1.52
N LEU A 115 -21.63 4.06 -2.37
CA LEU A 115 -21.11 5.42 -2.18
C LEU A 115 -21.69 6.07 -0.91
N CYS A 116 -23.00 5.93 -0.67
CA CYS A 116 -23.65 6.42 0.54
C CYS A 116 -23.07 5.74 1.80
N MET A 117 -22.74 4.46 1.73
CA MET A 117 -22.15 3.71 2.84
C MET A 117 -20.70 4.15 3.09
N MET A 118 -19.90 4.31 2.05
CA MET A 118 -18.46 4.57 2.17
C MET A 118 -18.13 6.03 2.54
N TYR A 119 -18.85 7.00 1.99
CA TYR A 119 -18.49 8.41 2.12
C TYR A 119 -18.36 8.90 3.58
N PRO A 120 -19.35 8.70 4.48
CA PRO A 120 -19.24 9.13 5.87
C PRO A 120 -18.14 8.40 6.64
N ARG A 121 -17.85 7.14 6.29
CA ARG A 121 -16.76 6.36 6.88
C ARG A 121 -15.41 6.91 6.50
N LEU A 122 -15.20 7.22 5.22
CA LEU A 122 -13.97 7.86 4.74
C LEU A 122 -13.73 9.22 5.39
N LYS A 123 -14.79 10.02 5.64
CA LYS A 123 -14.69 11.28 6.39
C LYS A 123 -14.18 11.09 7.82
N LEU A 124 -14.65 10.06 8.52
CA LEU A 124 -14.19 9.74 9.87
C LEU A 124 -12.76 9.17 9.87
N LEU A 125 -12.44 8.29 8.92
CA LEU A 125 -11.09 7.76 8.75
C LEU A 125 -10.07 8.87 8.46
N GLN A 126 -10.43 9.84 7.60
CA GLN A 126 -9.60 11.00 7.32
C GLN A 126 -9.33 11.85 8.58
N LYS A 127 -10.30 11.98 9.50
CA LYS A 127 -10.12 12.69 10.77
C LYS A 127 -9.20 11.93 11.73
N LEU A 128 -9.33 10.61 11.79
CA LEU A 128 -8.49 9.76 12.66
C LEU A 128 -7.04 9.70 12.20
N LEU A 129 -6.78 9.86 10.90
CA LEU A 129 -5.46 9.77 10.32
C LEU A 129 -4.56 10.91 10.78
N ALA A 130 -3.33 10.60 11.20
CA ALA A 130 -2.27 11.56 11.55
C ALA A 130 -1.86 12.36 10.30
N ASP A 131 -1.33 13.57 10.49
CA ASP A 131 -0.92 14.42 9.37
C ASP A 131 0.16 13.78 8.50
N ASP A 132 1.04 13.00 9.10
CA ASP A 132 2.06 12.18 8.45
C ASP A 132 1.65 10.71 8.29
N GLY A 133 0.35 10.43 8.31
CA GLY A 133 -0.23 9.10 8.13
C GLY A 133 -0.76 8.85 6.72
N ALA A 134 -0.99 7.56 6.40
CA ALA A 134 -1.55 7.13 5.12
C ALA A 134 -2.63 6.07 5.27
N ILE A 135 -3.58 6.08 4.33
CA ILE A 135 -4.63 5.07 4.19
C ILE A 135 -4.41 4.23 2.93
N PHE A 136 -4.59 2.92 3.08
CA PHE A 136 -4.51 1.91 2.02
C PHE A 136 -5.87 1.23 1.91
N ILE A 137 -6.47 1.26 0.72
CA ILE A 137 -7.83 0.77 0.50
C ILE A 137 -7.82 -0.26 -0.62
N SER A 138 -8.08 -1.52 -0.27
CA SER A 138 -8.23 -2.61 -1.25
C SER A 138 -9.56 -2.48 -1.99
N ILE A 139 -9.55 -2.70 -3.30
CA ILE A 139 -10.74 -2.68 -4.16
C ILE A 139 -10.46 -3.40 -5.49
N ASP A 140 -11.51 -3.88 -6.16
CA ASP A 140 -11.46 -4.36 -7.55
C ASP A 140 -12.01 -3.33 -8.54
N ASP A 141 -12.13 -3.73 -9.81
CA ASP A 141 -12.61 -2.87 -10.89
C ASP A 141 -14.05 -2.38 -10.70
N ALA A 142 -14.89 -3.11 -9.92
CA ALA A 142 -16.31 -2.78 -9.77
C ALA A 142 -16.54 -1.38 -9.17
N GLU A 143 -15.74 -1.01 -8.17
CA GLU A 143 -15.87 0.28 -7.47
C GLU A 143 -14.59 1.13 -7.50
N PHE A 144 -13.55 0.72 -8.22
CA PHE A 144 -12.27 1.45 -8.27
C PHE A 144 -12.44 2.93 -8.64
N PHE A 145 -13.17 3.21 -9.71
CA PHE A 145 -13.39 4.58 -10.17
C PHE A 145 -14.18 5.41 -9.15
N ASN A 146 -15.25 4.84 -8.62
CA ASN A 146 -16.10 5.49 -7.63
C ASN A 146 -15.32 5.79 -6.34
N LEU A 147 -14.58 4.80 -5.84
CA LEU A 147 -13.72 4.95 -4.66
C LEU A 147 -12.67 6.04 -4.86
N ARG A 148 -11.96 6.00 -5.99
CA ARG A 148 -10.95 7.01 -6.32
C ARG A 148 -11.53 8.41 -6.33
N SER A 149 -12.73 8.57 -6.91
CA SER A 149 -13.40 9.87 -7.00
C SER A 149 -13.81 10.42 -5.64
N ILE A 150 -14.44 9.60 -4.79
CA ILE A 150 -14.81 10.05 -3.43
C ILE A 150 -13.60 10.25 -2.52
N CYS A 151 -12.52 9.49 -2.69
CA CYS A 151 -11.26 9.72 -1.97
C CYS A 151 -10.61 11.04 -2.37
N ASN A 152 -10.61 11.40 -3.65
CA ASN A 152 -10.15 12.71 -4.10
C ASN A 152 -10.96 13.85 -3.44
N GLU A 153 -12.28 13.67 -3.27
CA GLU A 153 -13.14 14.65 -2.61
C GLU A 153 -12.91 14.73 -1.09
N VAL A 154 -12.67 13.58 -0.44
CA VAL A 154 -12.49 13.49 1.01
C VAL A 154 -11.09 13.89 1.45
N PHE A 155 -10.05 13.35 0.82
CA PHE A 155 -8.65 13.55 1.19
C PHE A 155 -7.98 14.71 0.43
N GLY A 156 -8.53 15.10 -0.72
CA GLY A 156 -7.90 16.02 -1.67
C GLY A 156 -7.09 15.28 -2.73
N GLU A 157 -7.24 15.70 -4.00
CA GLU A 157 -6.54 15.07 -5.13
C GLU A 157 -5.02 15.14 -5.00
N GLN A 158 -4.50 16.24 -4.42
CA GLN A 158 -3.06 16.44 -4.16
C GLN A 158 -2.48 15.46 -3.15
N ASN A 159 -3.32 14.81 -2.34
CA ASN A 159 -2.93 13.83 -1.34
C ASN A 159 -2.97 12.38 -1.84
N PHE A 160 -3.27 12.20 -3.13
CA PHE A 160 -3.13 10.89 -3.76
C PHE A 160 -1.67 10.53 -3.92
N ILE A 161 -1.28 9.34 -3.42
CA ILE A 161 0.09 8.85 -3.48
C ILE A 161 0.28 7.89 -4.65
N ALA A 162 -0.50 6.81 -4.68
CA ALA A 162 -0.34 5.77 -5.70
C ALA A 162 -1.57 4.85 -5.82
N THR A 163 -1.65 4.17 -6.94
CA THR A 163 -2.42 2.93 -7.09
C THR A 163 -1.45 1.77 -7.14
N VAL A 164 -1.54 0.87 -6.17
CA VAL A 164 -0.78 -0.36 -6.15
C VAL A 164 -1.61 -1.47 -6.80
N ILE A 165 -0.97 -2.29 -7.62
CA ILE A 165 -1.56 -3.46 -8.26
C ILE A 165 -1.07 -4.69 -7.50
N TRP A 166 -1.99 -5.41 -6.85
CA TRP A 166 -1.70 -6.66 -6.19
C TRP A 166 -2.15 -7.83 -7.08
N ARG A 167 -1.20 -8.62 -7.57
CA ARG A 167 -1.51 -9.85 -8.29
C ARG A 167 -1.98 -10.92 -7.31
N LYS A 168 -3.31 -11.08 -7.22
CA LYS A 168 -3.98 -11.94 -6.22
C LYS A 168 -4.13 -13.40 -6.64
N ASN A 169 -3.99 -13.72 -7.94
CA ASN A 169 -4.19 -15.04 -8.48
C ASN A 169 -2.90 -15.61 -9.07
N TYR A 170 -2.65 -16.89 -8.79
CA TYR A 170 -1.52 -17.64 -9.34
C TYR A 170 -1.74 -18.00 -10.83
N ALA A 171 -2.90 -18.59 -11.14
CA ALA A 171 -3.22 -19.10 -12.47
C ALA A 171 -4.40 -18.32 -13.09
N PRO A 172 -4.38 -18.11 -14.41
CA PRO A 172 -5.49 -17.50 -15.11
C PRO A 172 -6.75 -18.39 -15.05
N LYS A 173 -7.92 -17.76 -15.07
CA LYS A 173 -9.22 -18.45 -15.16
C LYS A 173 -9.46 -18.91 -16.59
N SER A 174 -9.36 -20.21 -16.86
CA SER A 174 -9.59 -20.80 -18.20
C SER A 174 -11.02 -20.60 -18.72
N THR A 175 -11.98 -20.34 -17.83
CA THR A 175 -13.39 -20.10 -18.17
C THR A 175 -13.73 -18.62 -18.39
N ALA A 176 -12.74 -17.73 -18.30
CA ALA A 176 -12.97 -16.31 -18.54
C ALA A 176 -13.32 -16.05 -20.00
N LYS A 177 -14.42 -15.33 -20.25
CA LYS A 177 -14.90 -15.03 -21.61
C LYS A 177 -13.96 -14.06 -22.35
N HIS A 178 -13.35 -13.15 -21.65
CA HIS A 178 -12.47 -12.11 -22.21
C HIS A 178 -11.09 -12.18 -21.58
N PHE A 179 -10.90 -11.52 -20.45
CA PHE A 179 -9.64 -11.52 -19.70
C PHE A 179 -9.81 -12.22 -18.36
N SER A 180 -8.76 -12.90 -17.90
CA SER A 180 -8.67 -13.38 -16.52
C SER A 180 -8.31 -12.21 -15.62
N GLU A 181 -9.16 -11.92 -14.66
CA GLU A 181 -8.90 -10.88 -13.65
C GLU A 181 -7.96 -11.45 -12.58
N ASP A 182 -6.70 -11.08 -12.66
CA ASP A 182 -5.65 -11.67 -11.84
C ASP A 182 -5.21 -10.76 -10.67
N HIS A 183 -5.75 -9.55 -10.58
CA HIS A 183 -5.30 -8.55 -9.62
C HIS A 183 -6.46 -7.81 -8.91
N ASP A 184 -6.14 -7.18 -7.81
CA ASP A 184 -6.91 -6.11 -7.18
C ASP A 184 -6.04 -4.86 -7.10
N TYR A 185 -6.67 -3.74 -6.80
CA TYR A 185 -6.01 -2.46 -6.56
C TYR A 185 -5.93 -2.18 -5.06
N ILE A 186 -4.89 -1.43 -4.67
CA ILE A 186 -4.83 -0.79 -3.37
C ILE A 186 -4.61 0.70 -3.63
N LEU A 187 -5.62 1.50 -3.34
CA LEU A 187 -5.52 2.95 -3.41
C LEU A 187 -4.79 3.49 -2.18
N VAL A 188 -3.82 4.38 -2.40
CA VAL A 188 -3.02 4.97 -1.32
C VAL A 188 -3.19 6.48 -1.32
N PHE A 189 -3.64 7.02 -0.18
CA PHE A 189 -3.73 8.44 0.09
C PHE A 189 -2.99 8.79 1.37
N GLY A 190 -2.24 9.89 1.36
CA GLY A 190 -1.75 10.51 2.59
C GLY A 190 -2.83 11.40 3.23
N LYS A 191 -2.73 11.68 4.51
CA LYS A 191 -3.46 12.80 5.12
C LYS A 191 -2.96 14.12 4.55
N ASN A 192 -1.63 14.25 4.50
CA ASN A 192 -0.88 15.28 3.81
C ASN A 192 0.29 14.62 3.07
N ALA A 193 0.22 14.61 1.73
CA ALA A 193 1.22 13.94 0.90
C ALA A 193 2.63 14.53 1.05
N ASP A 194 2.74 15.82 1.36
CA ASP A 194 4.05 16.48 1.56
C ASP A 194 4.72 16.05 2.88
N MET A 195 3.94 15.58 3.85
CA MET A 195 4.45 15.12 5.15
C MET A 195 4.66 13.61 5.20
N TRP A 196 4.02 12.84 4.31
CA TRP A 196 4.13 11.39 4.30
C TRP A 196 5.19 10.91 3.32
N THR A 197 6.09 10.08 3.79
CA THR A 197 7.10 9.41 2.94
C THR A 197 7.11 7.92 3.27
N PRO A 198 7.04 7.04 2.25
CA PRO A 198 7.09 5.61 2.48
C PRO A 198 8.45 5.18 3.02
N HIS A 199 8.48 4.26 3.96
CA HIS A 199 9.70 3.61 4.36
C HIS A 199 10.29 2.82 3.19
N LYS A 200 11.61 2.83 3.08
CA LYS A 200 12.31 2.03 2.07
C LYS A 200 12.22 0.55 2.42
N MET A 201 11.96 -0.26 1.41
CA MET A 201 11.94 -1.71 1.56
C MET A 201 13.36 -2.28 1.57
N PRO A 202 13.62 -3.33 2.36
CA PRO A 202 14.90 -4.03 2.30
C PRO A 202 15.23 -4.49 0.88
N ARG A 203 16.50 -4.46 0.53
CA ARG A 203 16.96 -4.97 -0.76
C ARG A 203 16.83 -6.49 -0.79
N THR A 204 16.34 -7.04 -1.89
CA THR A 204 16.29 -8.49 -2.09
C THR A 204 17.67 -9.06 -2.45
N GLU A 205 17.90 -10.34 -2.15
CA GLU A 205 19.11 -11.04 -2.61
C GLU A 205 19.30 -10.94 -4.13
N LYS A 206 18.24 -11.02 -4.92
CA LYS A 206 18.29 -10.89 -6.38
C LYS A 206 18.85 -9.53 -6.80
N GLN A 207 18.48 -8.46 -6.11
CA GLN A 207 19.01 -7.12 -6.37
C GLN A 207 20.48 -7.00 -5.95
N ASN A 208 20.87 -7.63 -4.84
CA ASN A 208 22.25 -7.65 -4.38
C ASN A 208 23.15 -8.51 -5.27
N LYS A 209 22.65 -9.60 -5.87
CA LYS A 209 23.37 -10.43 -6.86
C LYS A 209 23.83 -9.68 -8.10
N ALA A 210 23.24 -8.50 -8.40
CA ALA A 210 23.70 -7.64 -9.49
C ALA A 210 25.04 -6.93 -9.19
N TYR A 211 25.45 -6.87 -7.92
CA TYR A 211 26.71 -6.27 -7.48
C TYR A 211 27.79 -7.36 -7.43
N LYS A 212 28.90 -7.09 -8.11
CA LYS A 212 30.04 -7.98 -8.23
C LYS A 212 31.32 -7.15 -8.04
N ASN A 213 32.47 -7.81 -7.93
CA ASN A 213 33.76 -7.12 -7.86
C ASN A 213 34.78 -7.79 -8.80
N PRO A 214 34.60 -7.66 -10.13
CA PRO A 214 35.45 -8.38 -11.09
C PRO A 214 36.87 -7.84 -11.21
N ASP A 215 37.15 -6.67 -10.67
CA ASP A 215 38.45 -5.99 -10.71
C ASP A 215 39.09 -5.84 -9.32
N ASN A 216 38.52 -6.52 -8.28
CA ASN A 216 39.00 -6.46 -6.91
C ASN A 216 39.11 -5.04 -6.34
N ASP A 217 38.16 -4.16 -6.68
CA ASP A 217 38.12 -2.79 -6.16
C ASP A 217 38.03 -2.82 -4.61
N PRO A 218 38.91 -2.10 -3.89
CA PRO A 218 38.94 -2.14 -2.42
C PRO A 218 37.67 -1.58 -1.76
N ARG A 219 36.84 -0.84 -2.48
CA ARG A 219 35.53 -0.31 -2.00
C ARG A 219 34.45 -1.39 -1.95
N GLY A 220 34.71 -2.59 -2.49
CA GLY A 220 33.83 -3.74 -2.41
C GLY A 220 32.99 -4.00 -3.66
N LEU A 221 31.79 -4.59 -3.48
CA LEU A 221 30.93 -4.98 -4.58
C LEU A 221 30.30 -3.76 -5.26
N TRP A 222 30.27 -3.77 -6.59
CA TRP A 222 29.70 -2.71 -7.41
C TRP A 222 28.94 -3.26 -8.62
N ARG A 223 28.11 -2.43 -9.23
CA ARG A 223 27.46 -2.72 -10.52
C ARG A 223 27.75 -1.59 -11.53
N PRO A 224 27.83 -1.92 -12.82
CA PRO A 224 27.95 -0.90 -13.85
C PRO A 224 26.67 -0.06 -13.95
N ASN A 225 26.83 1.22 -14.21
CA ASN A 225 25.75 2.13 -14.54
C ASN A 225 25.94 2.67 -15.96
N ASN A 226 24.84 3.02 -16.60
CA ASN A 226 24.90 3.62 -17.94
C ASN A 226 25.41 5.07 -17.85
N LEU A 227 26.50 5.37 -18.56
CA LEU A 227 27.07 6.72 -18.65
C LEU A 227 26.19 7.64 -19.51
N ALA A 228 25.39 7.10 -20.44
CA ALA A 228 24.56 7.89 -21.35
C ALA A 228 23.09 7.96 -20.90
N ALA A 229 22.44 9.09 -21.16
CA ALA A 229 21.02 9.30 -20.95
C ALA A 229 20.42 10.16 -22.06
N ARG A 230 19.10 10.08 -22.27
CA ARG A 230 18.38 10.88 -23.27
C ARG A 230 18.14 12.33 -22.83
N ASN A 231 18.28 12.63 -21.56
CA ASN A 231 18.11 14.00 -21.05
C ASN A 231 19.21 14.90 -21.62
N TYR A 232 18.78 16.02 -22.20
CA TYR A 232 19.72 17.02 -22.77
C TYR A 232 20.71 17.49 -21.70
N TYR A 233 21.99 17.44 -22.05
CA TYR A 233 23.07 17.97 -21.23
C TYR A 233 24.16 18.54 -22.14
N SER A 234 24.29 19.85 -22.19
CA SER A 234 25.18 20.57 -23.14
C SER A 234 26.66 20.16 -23.04
N LYS A 235 27.12 19.79 -21.83
CA LYS A 235 28.51 19.34 -21.58
C LYS A 235 28.69 17.82 -21.77
N GLY A 236 27.67 17.09 -22.23
CA GLY A 236 27.68 15.63 -22.34
C GLY A 236 27.91 15.10 -23.76
N THR A 237 28.69 15.80 -24.63
CA THR A 237 28.89 15.44 -26.04
C THR A 237 30.34 15.19 -26.42
N TYR A 238 31.25 15.15 -25.44
CA TYR A 238 32.70 14.97 -25.65
C TYR A 238 33.06 13.55 -26.11
N SER A 239 34.23 13.41 -26.74
CA SER A 239 34.81 12.12 -27.10
C SER A 239 35.55 11.49 -25.91
N ILE A 240 35.61 10.17 -25.88
CA ILE A 240 36.26 9.41 -24.80
C ILE A 240 37.27 8.44 -25.43
N THR A 241 38.51 8.47 -24.95
CA THR A 241 39.56 7.51 -25.37
C THR A 241 39.64 6.38 -24.33
N CYS A 242 39.39 5.15 -24.75
CA CYS A 242 39.52 3.96 -23.92
C CYS A 242 40.98 3.67 -23.57
N PRO A 243 41.29 2.95 -22.48
CA PRO A 243 42.66 2.48 -22.17
C PRO A 243 43.30 1.65 -23.29
N SER A 244 42.49 0.97 -24.11
CA SER A 244 42.95 0.22 -25.29
C SER A 244 43.41 1.12 -26.47
N GLY A 245 43.23 2.45 -26.41
CA GLY A 245 43.44 3.40 -27.49
C GLY A 245 42.24 3.61 -28.43
N ARG A 246 41.15 2.89 -28.24
CA ARG A 246 39.90 3.08 -29.00
C ARG A 246 39.28 4.43 -28.66
N VAL A 247 38.91 5.20 -29.67
CA VAL A 247 38.18 6.46 -29.50
C VAL A 247 36.69 6.26 -29.71
N ILE A 248 35.91 6.75 -28.77
CA ILE A 248 34.45 6.84 -28.83
C ILE A 248 34.12 8.31 -29.08
N ASN A 249 33.67 8.65 -30.28
CA ASN A 249 33.52 10.05 -30.75
C ASN A 249 32.41 10.85 -30.04
N GLY A 250 31.63 10.20 -29.17
CA GLY A 250 30.55 10.81 -28.39
C GLY A 250 29.54 9.79 -27.85
N PRO A 251 28.51 10.24 -27.19
CA PRO A 251 27.42 9.36 -26.71
C PRO A 251 26.65 8.77 -27.90
N PRO A 252 25.86 7.67 -27.66
CA PRO A 252 24.96 7.13 -28.67
C PRO A 252 24.01 8.20 -29.22
N SER A 253 23.62 8.09 -30.49
CA SER A 253 22.71 9.03 -31.15
C SER A 253 21.45 9.30 -30.31
N GLY A 254 21.09 10.57 -30.14
CA GLY A 254 19.94 10.99 -29.32
C GLY A 254 20.14 10.88 -27.81
N SER A 255 21.39 10.77 -27.35
CA SER A 255 21.75 10.77 -25.94
C SER A 255 22.94 11.68 -25.62
N TYR A 256 23.18 11.86 -24.32
CA TYR A 256 24.26 12.70 -23.77
C TYR A 256 24.94 11.94 -22.64
N TRP A 257 26.24 12.15 -22.44
CA TRP A 257 26.91 11.66 -21.23
C TRP A 257 26.32 12.37 -20.02
N ARG A 258 26.12 11.64 -18.93
CA ARG A 258 25.46 12.13 -17.70
C ARG A 258 26.33 13.09 -16.88
N VAL A 259 27.61 13.17 -17.19
CA VAL A 259 28.59 13.99 -16.49
C VAL A 259 29.37 14.81 -17.49
N SER A 260 29.97 15.92 -17.05
CA SER A 260 30.91 16.69 -17.89
C SER A 260 32.22 15.94 -18.09
N GLU A 261 33.01 16.35 -19.05
CA GLU A 261 34.32 15.76 -19.37
C GLU A 261 35.27 15.81 -18.17
N GLU A 262 35.32 16.94 -17.44
CA GLU A 262 36.12 17.11 -16.24
C GLU A 262 35.72 16.10 -15.17
N LYS A 263 34.40 15.96 -14.94
CA LYS A 263 33.87 15.01 -13.94
C LYS A 263 34.11 13.57 -14.35
N PHE A 264 34.05 13.25 -15.62
CA PHE A 264 34.40 11.93 -16.14
C PHE A 264 35.86 11.58 -15.83
N HIS A 265 36.80 12.51 -16.10
CA HIS A 265 38.22 12.30 -15.80
C HIS A 265 38.50 12.16 -14.30
N GLU A 266 37.80 12.91 -13.45
CA GLU A 266 37.87 12.70 -11.99
C GLU A 266 37.46 11.29 -11.59
N LEU A 267 36.33 10.81 -12.12
CA LEU A 267 35.82 9.45 -11.84
C LEU A 267 36.77 8.37 -12.35
N ASP A 268 37.36 8.58 -13.52
CA ASP A 268 38.30 7.63 -14.11
C ASP A 268 39.60 7.58 -13.28
N LYS A 269 40.16 8.73 -12.91
CA LYS A 269 41.32 8.82 -12.02
C LYS A 269 41.10 8.19 -10.66
N ASP A 270 39.85 8.25 -10.13
CA ASP A 270 39.46 7.59 -8.89
C ASP A 270 39.12 6.08 -9.09
N GLY A 271 39.36 5.52 -10.28
CA GLY A 271 39.08 4.13 -10.59
C GLY A 271 37.60 3.77 -10.58
N ARG A 272 36.70 4.75 -10.68
CA ARG A 272 35.24 4.58 -10.66
C ARG A 272 34.65 4.31 -12.04
N ILE A 273 35.46 4.23 -13.07
CA ILE A 273 35.04 3.88 -14.43
C ILE A 273 35.46 2.44 -14.74
N TRP A 274 34.49 1.63 -15.12
CA TRP A 274 34.72 0.28 -15.60
C TRP A 274 34.84 0.28 -17.14
N TRP A 275 35.98 -0.14 -17.63
CA TRP A 275 36.29 -0.18 -19.05
C TRP A 275 36.17 -1.59 -19.69
N GLY A 276 35.59 -2.56 -18.92
CA GLY A 276 35.63 -3.98 -19.29
C GLY A 276 36.97 -4.62 -18.91
N LYS A 277 37.08 -5.93 -19.11
CA LYS A 277 38.30 -6.70 -18.75
C LYS A 277 39.50 -6.27 -19.59
N ASP A 278 39.27 -5.92 -20.85
CA ASP A 278 40.33 -5.60 -21.84
C ASP A 278 40.49 -4.09 -22.03
N GLY A 279 39.86 -3.27 -21.20
CA GLY A 279 39.97 -1.80 -21.32
C GLY A 279 39.36 -1.20 -22.60
N ASN A 280 38.44 -1.91 -23.27
CA ASN A 280 37.92 -1.53 -24.59
C ASN A 280 36.40 -1.33 -24.64
N ASN A 281 35.70 -1.47 -23.56
CA ASN A 281 34.24 -1.30 -23.50
C ASN A 281 33.87 0.19 -23.46
N VAL A 282 32.61 0.47 -23.77
CA VAL A 282 32.01 1.77 -23.44
C VAL A 282 32.08 1.95 -21.91
N PRO A 283 32.62 3.11 -21.46
CA PRO A 283 32.83 3.31 -20.02
C PRO A 283 31.53 3.28 -19.23
N ALA A 284 31.57 2.61 -18.12
CA ALA A 284 30.43 2.50 -17.19
C ALA A 284 30.84 2.93 -15.78
N PRO A 285 30.23 3.96 -15.20
CA PRO A 285 30.47 4.31 -13.81
C PRO A 285 30.13 3.15 -12.87
N LYS A 286 31.01 2.87 -11.90
CA LYS A 286 30.76 1.89 -10.84
C LYS A 286 29.84 2.49 -9.78
N ILE A 287 28.77 1.78 -9.43
CA ILE A 287 27.93 2.08 -8.27
C ILE A 287 28.22 1.04 -7.21
N PHE A 288 28.82 1.44 -6.09
CA PHE A 288 29.20 0.55 -5.02
C PHE A 288 28.00 0.23 -4.13
N LEU A 289 27.91 -1.03 -3.70
CA LEU A 289 26.85 -1.49 -2.78
C LEU A 289 26.89 -0.75 -1.44
N THR A 290 28.09 -0.40 -0.98
CA THR A 290 28.32 0.38 0.25
C THR A 290 27.90 1.85 0.17
N GLU A 291 27.71 2.38 -1.03
CA GLU A 291 27.32 3.78 -1.27
C GLU A 291 25.84 3.95 -1.63
N VAL A 292 25.12 2.86 -1.90
CA VAL A 292 23.69 2.95 -2.14
C VAL A 292 22.93 2.96 -0.82
N SER A 293 21.80 3.66 -0.80
CA SER A 293 20.97 3.71 0.40
C SER A 293 20.52 2.32 0.84
N ASP A 294 20.43 2.13 2.14
CA ASP A 294 19.86 0.94 2.76
C ASP A 294 18.37 0.84 2.43
N GLY A 295 18.06 0.14 1.37
CA GLY A 295 16.69 -0.07 0.91
C GLY A 295 16.35 0.61 -0.41
N ILE A 296 15.19 0.24 -0.92
CA ILE A 296 14.63 0.69 -2.19
C ILE A 296 13.26 1.33 -1.96
N VAL A 297 12.93 2.30 -2.77
CA VAL A 297 11.58 2.88 -2.80
C VAL A 297 10.56 1.77 -3.15
N PRO A 298 9.44 1.65 -2.43
CA PRO A 298 8.41 0.69 -2.75
C PRO A 298 7.91 0.83 -4.19
N GLN A 299 7.70 -0.29 -4.86
CA GLN A 299 7.12 -0.34 -6.20
C GLN A 299 5.60 -0.48 -6.10
N THR A 300 4.90 -0.12 -7.17
CA THR A 300 3.43 -0.19 -7.22
C THR A 300 2.89 -1.51 -7.78
N LEU A 301 3.75 -2.41 -8.23
CA LEU A 301 3.37 -3.76 -8.67
C LEU A 301 3.84 -4.79 -7.63
N TRP A 302 2.88 -5.43 -6.95
CA TRP A 302 3.14 -6.43 -5.93
C TRP A 302 2.76 -7.82 -6.42
N SER A 303 3.75 -8.67 -6.51
CA SER A 303 3.55 -10.03 -6.96
C SER A 303 3.08 -10.94 -5.81
N TYR A 304 2.35 -12.00 -6.15
CA TYR A 304 1.92 -12.99 -5.15
C TYR A 304 3.10 -13.72 -4.50
N GLU A 305 4.22 -13.84 -5.17
CA GLU A 305 5.45 -14.43 -4.62
C GLU A 305 5.96 -13.62 -3.41
N GLU A 306 5.82 -12.29 -3.49
CA GLU A 306 6.27 -11.39 -2.44
C GLU A 306 5.27 -11.25 -1.30
N VAL A 307 3.98 -11.06 -1.63
CA VAL A 307 2.97 -10.69 -0.65
C VAL A 307 1.84 -11.72 -0.46
N GLY A 308 1.94 -12.87 -1.11
CA GLY A 308 0.92 -13.91 -1.05
C GLY A 308 -0.25 -13.69 -2.02
N HIS A 309 -0.99 -14.76 -2.24
CA HIS A 309 -2.21 -14.79 -3.07
C HIS A 309 -3.43 -15.24 -2.25
N THR A 310 -4.62 -15.16 -2.84
CA THR A 310 -5.89 -15.51 -2.17
C THR A 310 -5.90 -16.94 -1.61
N GLN A 311 -5.24 -17.90 -2.28
CA GLN A 311 -5.17 -19.29 -1.78
C GLN A 311 -4.21 -19.43 -0.59
N ASP A 312 -3.13 -18.63 -0.51
CA ASP A 312 -2.27 -18.60 0.67
C ASP A 312 -3.06 -18.12 1.88
N ALA A 313 -3.80 -17.01 1.74
CA ALA A 313 -4.64 -16.50 2.80
C ALA A 313 -5.64 -17.55 3.35
N LYS A 314 -6.25 -18.34 2.45
CA LYS A 314 -7.12 -19.45 2.86
C LYS A 314 -6.39 -20.56 3.63
N LYS A 315 -5.16 -20.89 3.23
CA LYS A 315 -4.32 -21.87 3.95
C LYS A 315 -3.91 -21.34 5.33
N GLU A 316 -3.57 -20.05 5.42
CA GLU A 316 -3.24 -19.37 6.67
C GLU A 316 -4.38 -19.46 7.67
N ILE A 317 -5.61 -19.09 7.27
CA ILE A 317 -6.80 -19.20 8.12
C ILE A 317 -7.06 -20.66 8.55
N LYS A 318 -7.03 -21.60 7.61
CA LYS A 318 -7.20 -23.02 7.95
C LYS A 318 -6.16 -23.53 8.95
N SER A 319 -4.93 -23.04 8.86
CA SER A 319 -3.87 -23.39 9.80
C SER A 319 -4.16 -22.89 11.21
N ILE A 320 -4.69 -21.65 11.33
CA ILE A 320 -5.04 -21.03 12.62
C ILE A 320 -6.26 -21.73 13.25
N PHE A 321 -7.26 -22.07 12.43
CA PHE A 321 -8.54 -22.62 12.89
C PHE A 321 -8.64 -24.14 12.70
N SER A 322 -7.53 -24.88 12.80
CA SER A 322 -7.50 -26.35 12.76
C SER A 322 -8.24 -26.98 11.58
N GLY A 323 -8.20 -26.33 10.42
CA GLY A 323 -8.83 -26.77 9.17
C GLY A 323 -10.17 -26.12 8.85
N GLU A 324 -10.75 -25.38 9.77
CA GLU A 324 -11.99 -24.63 9.54
C GLU A 324 -11.77 -23.37 8.72
N MET A 325 -12.80 -22.89 8.04
CA MET A 325 -12.83 -21.66 7.24
C MET A 325 -13.92 -20.72 7.76
N PRO A 326 -13.68 -20.01 8.86
CA PRO A 326 -14.67 -19.09 9.42
C PRO A 326 -14.88 -17.83 8.57
N PHE A 327 -14.04 -17.60 7.57
CA PHE A 327 -14.08 -16.43 6.68
C PHE A 327 -13.71 -16.81 5.24
N ASP A 328 -14.54 -16.46 4.26
CA ASP A 328 -14.42 -16.95 2.88
C ASP A 328 -13.34 -16.27 2.04
N THR A 329 -13.09 -14.99 2.27
CA THR A 329 -12.20 -14.14 1.43
C THR A 329 -11.13 -13.40 2.25
N PRO A 330 -10.30 -14.12 3.04
CA PRO A 330 -9.23 -13.48 3.80
C PRO A 330 -8.17 -12.87 2.87
N LYS A 331 -7.52 -11.81 3.34
CA LYS A 331 -6.29 -11.30 2.73
C LYS A 331 -5.07 -12.03 3.31
N PRO A 332 -4.00 -12.25 2.52
CA PRO A 332 -2.77 -12.83 3.06
C PRO A 332 -2.11 -11.85 4.04
N TYR A 333 -1.64 -12.36 5.20
CA TYR A 333 -1.03 -11.48 6.20
C TYR A 333 0.23 -10.78 5.67
N ARG A 334 0.98 -11.41 4.76
CA ARG A 334 2.17 -10.81 4.10
C ARG A 334 1.85 -9.55 3.30
N LEU A 335 0.63 -9.45 2.75
CA LEU A 335 0.16 -8.23 2.06
C LEU A 335 0.06 -7.06 3.05
N ILE A 336 -0.51 -7.34 4.22
CA ILE A 336 -0.66 -6.33 5.26
C ILE A 336 0.69 -6.00 5.89
N GLU A 337 1.54 -6.98 6.16
CA GLU A 337 2.91 -6.73 6.63
C GLU A 337 3.68 -5.80 5.67
N ARG A 338 3.54 -5.99 4.35
CA ARG A 338 4.14 -5.07 3.36
C ARG A 338 3.60 -3.65 3.52
N ILE A 339 2.31 -3.46 3.74
CA ILE A 339 1.70 -2.15 3.99
C ILE A 339 2.29 -1.54 5.28
N LEU A 340 2.35 -2.31 6.35
CA LEU A 340 2.88 -1.86 7.63
C LEU A 340 4.37 -1.52 7.56
N GLN A 341 5.18 -2.29 6.83
CA GLN A 341 6.60 -2.00 6.58
C GLN A 341 6.79 -0.66 5.87
N ILE A 342 5.88 -0.28 4.98
CA ILE A 342 5.93 0.96 4.21
C ILE A 342 5.43 2.16 5.02
N ALA A 343 4.44 1.96 5.89
CA ALA A 343 3.62 3.04 6.44
C ALA A 343 3.56 3.11 7.96
N SER A 344 4.34 2.31 8.71
CA SER A 344 4.31 2.35 10.17
C SER A 344 5.68 2.29 10.82
N ASP A 345 5.86 3.08 11.86
CA ASP A 345 6.97 3.01 12.79
C ASP A 345 6.73 1.92 13.85
N SER A 346 7.70 1.65 14.71
CA SER A 346 7.65 0.57 15.70
C SER A 346 6.60 0.74 16.81
N ASP A 347 6.05 1.94 16.99
CA ASP A 347 5.07 2.30 18.03
C ASP A 347 3.76 2.87 17.48
N SER A 348 3.56 2.77 16.17
CA SER A 348 2.42 3.33 15.45
C SER A 348 1.09 2.72 15.86
N ILE A 349 0.02 3.53 15.78
CA ILE A 349 -1.37 3.07 15.86
C ILE A 349 -1.84 2.72 14.45
N ILE A 350 -2.34 1.50 14.30
CA ILE A 350 -2.86 0.93 13.05
C ILE A 350 -4.39 0.77 13.20
N LEU A 351 -5.15 1.12 12.19
CA LEU A 351 -6.59 0.97 12.22
C LEU A 351 -7.09 0.18 11.01
N ASP A 352 -7.98 -0.77 11.28
CA ASP A 352 -8.76 -1.48 10.26
C ASP A 352 -10.25 -1.46 10.67
N SER A 353 -11.08 -0.74 9.93
CA SER A 353 -12.52 -0.62 10.21
C SER A 353 -13.38 -1.64 9.47
N PHE A 354 -12.76 -2.50 8.66
CA PHE A 354 -13.40 -3.61 7.96
C PHE A 354 -12.62 -4.90 8.26
N ALA A 355 -12.47 -5.21 9.55
CA ALA A 355 -11.52 -6.18 10.09
C ALA A 355 -11.55 -7.59 9.47
N GLY A 356 -12.67 -8.00 8.87
CA GLY A 356 -12.80 -9.29 8.18
C GLY A 356 -12.37 -10.46 9.07
N SER A 357 -11.31 -11.15 8.64
CA SER A 357 -10.71 -12.27 9.39
C SER A 357 -9.68 -11.84 10.44
N GLY A 358 -9.49 -10.54 10.68
CA GLY A 358 -8.48 -10.03 11.63
C GLY A 358 -7.05 -10.06 11.09
N THR A 359 -6.87 -10.12 9.78
CA THR A 359 -5.54 -10.20 9.15
C THR A 359 -4.63 -9.03 9.52
N THR A 360 -5.19 -7.83 9.69
CA THR A 360 -4.42 -6.65 10.11
C THR A 360 -3.85 -6.82 11.51
N ALA A 361 -4.65 -7.30 12.46
CA ALA A 361 -4.19 -7.62 13.81
C ALA A 361 -3.08 -8.69 13.80
N HIS A 362 -3.27 -9.76 13.02
CA HIS A 362 -2.26 -10.81 12.83
C HIS A 362 -0.92 -10.25 12.30
N ALA A 363 -0.97 -9.41 11.27
CA ALA A 363 0.22 -8.77 10.70
C ALA A 363 0.94 -7.86 11.71
N VAL A 364 0.20 -7.08 12.51
CA VAL A 364 0.77 -6.22 13.56
C VAL A 364 1.51 -7.06 14.60
N LEU A 365 0.88 -8.14 15.09
CA LEU A 365 1.50 -9.03 16.09
C LEU A 365 2.77 -9.70 15.54
N ASN A 366 2.74 -10.18 14.29
CA ASN A 366 3.91 -10.77 13.64
C ASN A 366 5.06 -9.78 13.51
N MET A 367 4.77 -8.55 13.08
CA MET A 367 5.81 -7.53 12.93
C MET A 367 6.42 -7.14 14.28
N ASN A 368 5.60 -6.94 15.31
CA ASN A 368 6.09 -6.64 16.65
C ASN A 368 6.97 -7.76 17.19
N LYS A 369 6.61 -9.02 16.94
CA LYS A 369 7.44 -10.18 17.30
C LYS A 369 8.76 -10.20 16.53
N ALA A 370 8.77 -9.79 15.27
CA ALA A 370 9.95 -9.84 14.41
C ALA A 370 10.97 -8.72 14.70
N ASP A 371 10.49 -7.50 14.99
CA ASP A 371 11.33 -6.30 15.14
C ASP A 371 11.39 -5.75 16.59
N GLY A 372 10.66 -6.36 17.53
CA GLY A 372 10.56 -5.88 18.92
C GLY A 372 9.70 -4.62 19.04
N GLY A 373 8.89 -4.28 18.05
CA GLY A 373 8.03 -3.12 18.05
C GLY A 373 6.84 -3.23 19.00
N HIS A 374 6.16 -2.11 19.19
CA HIS A 374 4.99 -1.93 20.07
C HIS A 374 3.82 -1.29 19.31
N ARG A 375 3.66 -1.63 18.02
CA ARG A 375 2.51 -1.20 17.22
C ARG A 375 1.22 -1.69 17.86
N LYS A 376 0.18 -0.87 17.75
CA LYS A 376 -1.16 -1.12 18.32
C LYS A 376 -2.18 -1.16 17.21
N PHE A 377 -3.21 -1.99 17.37
CA PHE A 377 -4.32 -2.08 16.42
C PHE A 377 -5.67 -1.92 17.09
#